data_572b439da12480eb9b828a818520cc21
#
_entry.id   572b439da12480eb9b828a818520cc21
#
_cell.length_a   1.000
_cell.length_b   1.000
_cell.length_c   1.000
_cell.angle_alpha   90.00
_cell.angle_beta   90.00
_cell.angle_gamma   90.00
#
_symmetry.space_group_name_H-M   'P 1'
#
loop_
_entity.id
_entity.type
_entity.pdbx_description
1 polymer ?
#
loop_
_entity_poly.entity_id
_entity_poly.type
_entity_poly.pdbx_seq_one_letter_code
_entity_poly.pdbx_strand_id
1 'polypeptide(L)'
;MFGHLFCLYLSVFWGIFSRFVRRLGRLNFLSKQKNLPPKSISKWISVLIVNYLVVVHQNKAEVMVDTEKVNGLFGKYTDEGRALIARAWEIAETNLVGQLRGNGHPFIEHPINVARIVSDEIGLPAECVAAVFLHEAHRFCDYVAPLAGFPADVLAMVDGLDKIASIKPKDTKLEAENYKRLIVSYSRDPRVTVIKLADRLEIMRSLDIFPKSSRERKTLETLLLYIPLAHQLGLYNMKSEMEDIYFRYADPEHYRAITNKLKATEKDRQRLMSQFIEPLKQKLSDEGIQYKLKIRTKTAWSIYNKMRKQNVPFEGVYDVFAIRFIIDCEPDRAVEQALCWKVFGYVTEEYEQDSDRLRDWLSHPKPNGYESLHITVKNRDGAYIEVQIRTKRMDETAESGLASHWSYKGISHEATLDNWLKSVRGILEHHTDMSEFYEDDL
;
A
#
# COMPACT_ATOMS: atom_id res chain seq x y z
N MET A 1 21.02 13.65 40.25
CA MET A 1 19.93 13.11 39.44
C MET A 1 18.78 14.09 39.23
N PHE A 2 18.42 14.93 40.21
CA PHE A 2 17.33 15.93 40.08
C PHE A 2 17.67 17.14 39.16
N GLY A 3 18.92 17.55 39.03
CA GLY A 3 19.31 18.72 38.22
C GLY A 3 19.21 18.52 36.70
N HIS A 4 19.46 17.32 36.19
CA HIS A 4 19.32 17.02 34.75
C HIS A 4 17.87 16.94 34.28
N LEU A 5 16.95 16.42 35.10
CA LEU A 5 15.51 16.45 34.79
C LEU A 5 14.94 17.89 34.77
N PHE A 6 15.43 18.74 35.65
CA PHE A 6 14.95 20.12 35.75
C PHE A 6 15.42 20.98 34.55
N CYS A 7 16.64 20.77 34.05
CA CYS A 7 17.12 21.44 32.83
C CYS A 7 16.44 20.98 31.58
N LEU A 8 16.12 19.68 31.47
CA LEU A 8 15.31 19.11 30.35
C LEU A 8 13.87 19.70 30.38
N TYR A 9 13.27 19.82 31.55
CA TYR A 9 11.94 20.43 31.70
C TYR A 9 11.92 21.89 31.28
N LEU A 10 12.97 22.67 31.62
CA LEU A 10 13.08 24.07 31.24
C LEU A 10 13.32 24.30 29.74
N SER A 11 14.09 23.43 29.07
CA SER A 11 14.35 23.55 27.64
C SER A 11 13.10 23.22 26.80
N VAL A 12 12.32 22.20 27.21
CA VAL A 12 11.03 21.84 26.60
C VAL A 12 10.02 22.98 26.81
N PHE A 13 9.96 23.53 28.03
CA PHE A 13 9.11 24.64 28.36
C PHE A 13 9.40 25.87 27.51
N TRP A 14 10.70 26.21 27.31
CA TRP A 14 11.12 27.36 26.50
C TRP A 14 10.78 27.20 25.03
N GLY A 15 10.90 25.99 24.48
CA GLY A 15 10.51 25.66 23.09
C GLY A 15 9.02 25.88 22.85
N ILE A 16 8.16 25.35 23.74
CA ILE A 16 6.69 25.46 23.66
C ILE A 16 6.26 26.92 23.86
N PHE A 17 6.86 27.61 24.83
CA PHE A 17 6.58 29.02 25.13
C PHE A 17 6.96 29.94 23.97
N SER A 18 8.09 29.74 23.32
CA SER A 18 8.53 30.56 22.19
C SER A 18 7.63 30.45 20.96
N ARG A 19 7.03 29.25 20.73
CA ARG A 19 6.05 29.05 19.65
C ARG A 19 4.69 29.64 19.97
N PHE A 20 4.25 29.51 21.22
CA PHE A 20 3.03 30.11 21.70
C PHE A 20 3.09 31.66 21.59
N VAL A 21 4.20 32.28 21.99
CA VAL A 21 4.42 33.71 21.84
C VAL A 21 4.47 34.16 20.37
N ARG A 22 5.09 33.35 19.46
CA ARG A 22 5.09 33.63 18.02
C ARG A 22 3.68 33.46 17.39
N ARG A 23 2.87 32.56 17.88
CA ARG A 23 1.48 32.36 17.43
C ARG A 23 0.56 33.48 17.94
N LEU A 24 0.77 33.95 19.16
CA LEU A 24 0.07 35.12 19.71
C LEU A 24 0.49 36.43 19.00
N GLY A 25 1.74 36.56 18.57
CA GLY A 25 2.20 37.71 17.79
C GLY A 25 1.60 37.84 16.39
N ARG A 26 1.04 36.72 15.83
CA ARG A 26 0.25 36.75 14.59
C ARG A 26 -1.23 37.08 14.81
N LEU A 27 -1.72 37.00 16.03
CA LEU A 27 -3.04 37.50 16.41
C LEU A 27 -2.81 38.95 16.94
N ASN A 28 -3.16 39.95 16.15
CA ASN A 28 -3.12 41.40 16.45
C ASN A 28 -3.91 41.80 17.72
N PHE A 29 -3.97 40.92 18.72
CA PHE A 29 -4.74 41.11 19.97
C PHE A 29 -3.95 41.91 21.02
N LEU A 30 -2.63 41.83 21.04
CA LEU A 30 -1.78 42.49 22.02
C LEU A 30 -1.43 43.95 21.68
N SER A 31 -1.66 44.40 20.45
CA SER A 31 -1.37 45.78 20.07
C SER A 31 -2.40 46.80 20.57
N LYS A 32 -3.55 46.36 21.07
CA LYS A 32 -4.64 47.27 21.55
C LYS A 32 -4.71 47.45 23.05
N GLN A 33 -3.90 46.79 23.87
CA GLN A 33 -3.92 46.96 25.34
C GLN A 33 -2.59 47.55 25.84
N LYS A 34 -2.37 48.85 25.57
CA LYS A 34 -1.16 49.60 26.02
C LYS A 34 -1.11 49.95 27.50
N ASN A 35 -2.09 49.61 28.34
CA ASN A 35 -2.21 50.14 29.71
C ASN A 35 -2.48 49.09 30.80
N LEU A 36 -1.87 47.88 30.77
CA LEU A 36 -1.96 46.95 31.89
C LEU A 36 -0.66 46.99 32.73
N PRO A 37 -0.77 47.09 34.08
CA PRO A 37 0.40 47.12 34.96
C PRO A 37 1.12 45.73 34.94
N PRO A 38 2.48 45.71 35.06
CA PRO A 38 3.31 44.51 34.95
C PRO A 38 2.91 43.33 35.84
N LYS A 39 2.34 43.61 37.03
CA LYS A 39 1.89 42.58 37.97
C LYS A 39 0.62 41.84 37.54
N SER A 40 -0.19 42.39 36.64
CA SER A 40 -1.38 41.72 36.11
C SER A 40 -1.02 40.76 35.00
N ILE A 41 -0.01 41.06 34.21
CA ILE A 41 0.44 40.21 33.09
C ILE A 41 1.00 38.88 33.60
N SER A 42 1.81 38.90 34.66
CA SER A 42 2.37 37.68 35.26
C SER A 42 1.27 36.75 35.83
N LYS A 43 0.22 37.34 36.40
CA LYS A 43 -0.93 36.57 36.94
C LYS A 43 -1.78 35.92 35.82
N TRP A 44 -1.98 36.65 34.71
CA TRP A 44 -2.65 36.10 33.52
C TRP A 44 -1.83 35.02 32.82
N ILE A 45 -0.51 35.19 32.72
CA ILE A 45 0.40 34.16 32.17
C ILE A 45 0.38 32.90 33.05
N SER A 46 0.41 33.06 34.39
CA SER A 46 0.33 31.91 35.31
C SER A 46 -1.01 31.19 35.21
N VAL A 47 -2.14 31.90 35.08
CA VAL A 47 -3.46 31.30 34.91
C VAL A 47 -3.56 30.57 33.54
N LEU A 48 -3.01 31.17 32.48
CA LEU A 48 -2.97 30.53 31.15
C LEU A 48 -2.07 29.29 31.12
N ILE A 49 -0.93 29.35 31.84
CA ILE A 49 -0.02 28.20 31.98
C ILE A 49 -0.69 27.08 32.77
N VAL A 50 -1.32 27.41 33.89
CA VAL A 50 -2.04 26.40 34.71
C VAL A 50 -3.21 25.81 33.96
N ASN A 51 -4.02 26.63 33.28
CA ASN A 51 -5.10 26.11 32.43
C ASN A 51 -4.56 25.28 31.26
N TYR A 52 -3.47 25.68 30.61
CA TYR A 52 -2.82 24.88 29.57
C TYR A 52 -2.27 23.56 30.12
N LEU A 53 -1.61 23.58 31.27
CA LEU A 53 -1.10 22.36 31.93
C LEU A 53 -2.23 21.44 32.40
N VAL A 54 -3.34 22.02 32.89
CA VAL A 54 -4.54 21.26 33.27
C VAL A 54 -5.18 20.62 32.02
N VAL A 55 -5.34 21.36 30.93
CA VAL A 55 -5.87 20.84 29.65
C VAL A 55 -4.95 19.77 29.06
N VAL A 56 -3.62 20.00 29.11
CA VAL A 56 -2.64 19.01 28.64
C VAL A 56 -2.61 17.78 29.57
N HIS A 57 -2.79 17.96 30.89
CA HIS A 57 -2.84 16.85 31.85
C HIS A 57 -4.15 16.08 31.76
N GLN A 58 -5.28 16.78 31.59
CA GLN A 58 -6.58 16.13 31.36
C GLN A 58 -6.59 15.40 30.02
N ASN A 59 -6.07 15.98 28.93
CA ASN A 59 -5.92 15.30 27.66
C ASN A 59 -4.93 14.12 27.72
N LYS A 60 -3.86 14.18 28.54
CA LYS A 60 -2.96 13.03 28.74
C LYS A 60 -3.58 11.90 29.55
N ALA A 61 -4.52 12.18 30.43
CA ALA A 61 -5.19 11.15 31.20
C ALA A 61 -6.25 10.37 30.39
N GLU A 62 -6.71 10.94 29.25
CA GLU A 62 -7.73 10.33 28.36
C GLU A 62 -7.17 9.67 27.11
N VAL A 63 -5.87 9.83 26.78
CA VAL A 63 -5.27 9.27 25.56
C VAL A 63 -4.38 8.07 25.91
N MET A 64 -4.92 7.09 26.61
CA MET A 64 -4.39 5.72 26.51
C MET A 64 -5.06 5.06 25.32
N VAL A 65 -4.26 4.69 24.31
CA VAL A 65 -4.79 3.88 23.20
C VAL A 65 -5.40 2.62 23.80
N ASP A 66 -6.70 2.48 23.56
CA ASP A 66 -7.47 1.35 24.01
C ASP A 66 -6.82 0.06 23.47
N THR A 67 -6.31 -0.75 24.37
CA THR A 67 -5.67 -2.03 24.05
C THR A 67 -6.62 -2.93 23.25
N GLU A 68 -7.93 -2.81 23.43
CA GLU A 68 -8.93 -3.54 22.64
C GLU A 68 -8.93 -3.09 21.18
N LYS A 69 -8.77 -1.79 20.90
CA LYS A 69 -8.65 -1.28 19.51
C LYS A 69 -7.41 -1.82 18.82
N VAL A 70 -6.25 -1.83 19.50
CA VAL A 70 -5.01 -2.38 18.94
C VAL A 70 -5.17 -3.87 18.69
N ASN A 71 -5.72 -4.62 19.64
CA ASN A 71 -5.97 -6.06 19.50
C ASN A 71 -6.97 -6.35 18.37
N GLY A 72 -8.01 -5.53 18.22
CA GLY A 72 -9.01 -5.69 17.17
C GLY A 72 -8.46 -5.45 15.77
N LEU A 73 -7.54 -4.47 15.61
CA LEU A 73 -6.97 -4.11 14.30
C LEU A 73 -5.67 -4.87 13.96
N PHE A 74 -4.86 -5.19 14.98
CA PHE A 74 -3.50 -5.73 14.81
C PHE A 74 -3.27 -7.03 15.58
N GLY A 75 -4.34 -7.78 15.86
CA GLY A 75 -4.32 -9.01 16.66
C GLY A 75 -3.45 -10.15 16.12
N LYS A 76 -3.05 -10.09 14.85
CA LYS A 76 -2.16 -11.08 14.22
C LYS A 76 -0.69 -10.97 14.66
N TYR A 77 -0.27 -9.84 15.22
CA TYR A 77 1.09 -9.66 15.72
C TYR A 77 1.27 -10.26 17.12
N THR A 78 2.51 -10.52 17.50
CA THR A 78 2.88 -10.95 18.86
C THR A 78 2.51 -9.87 19.90
N ASP A 79 2.55 -10.24 21.19
CA ASP A 79 2.28 -9.29 22.28
C ASP A 79 3.24 -8.11 22.25
N GLU A 80 4.53 -8.38 21.99
CA GLU A 80 5.59 -7.36 21.86
C GLU A 80 5.33 -6.45 20.66
N GLY A 81 4.93 -7.03 19.51
CA GLY A 81 4.58 -6.27 18.31
C GLY A 81 3.36 -5.38 18.54
N ARG A 82 2.32 -5.88 19.21
CA ARG A 82 1.15 -5.08 19.57
C ARG A 82 1.48 -3.97 20.56
N ALA A 83 2.34 -4.23 21.54
CA ALA A 83 2.81 -3.21 22.49
C ALA A 83 3.61 -2.11 21.78
N LEU A 84 4.45 -2.47 20.80
CA LEU A 84 5.18 -1.52 19.96
C LEU A 84 4.23 -0.62 19.16
N ILE A 85 3.23 -1.22 18.51
CA ILE A 85 2.21 -0.51 17.73
C ILE A 85 1.38 0.42 18.64
N ALA A 86 0.93 -0.09 19.80
CA ALA A 86 0.14 0.69 20.75
C ALA A 86 0.88 1.96 21.20
N ARG A 87 2.14 1.82 21.54
CA ARG A 87 2.98 2.95 21.94
C ARG A 87 3.17 3.97 20.81
N ALA A 88 3.39 3.51 19.58
CA ALA A 88 3.53 4.38 18.41
C ALA A 88 2.22 5.11 18.09
N TRP A 89 1.10 4.42 18.19
CA TRP A 89 -0.23 4.98 18.00
C TRP A 89 -0.57 6.04 19.06
N GLU A 90 -0.29 5.77 20.35
CA GLU A 90 -0.50 6.74 21.44
C GLU A 90 0.25 8.05 21.17
N ILE A 91 1.50 7.96 20.69
CA ILE A 91 2.28 9.12 20.27
C ILE A 91 1.60 9.86 19.13
N ALA A 92 1.14 9.14 18.10
CA ALA A 92 0.44 9.74 16.97
C ALA A 92 -0.87 10.39 17.41
N GLU A 93 -1.69 9.72 18.20
CA GLU A 93 -2.97 10.23 18.67
C GLU A 93 -2.78 11.50 19.49
N THR A 94 -1.78 11.53 20.39
CA THR A 94 -1.44 12.73 21.18
C THR A 94 -1.01 13.91 20.31
N ASN A 95 -0.19 13.68 19.27
CA ASN A 95 0.37 14.76 18.45
C ASN A 95 -0.57 15.22 17.33
N LEU A 96 -1.52 14.40 16.93
CA LEU A 96 -2.48 14.70 15.87
C LEU A 96 -3.82 15.25 16.41
N VAL A 97 -3.95 15.44 17.73
CA VAL A 97 -5.13 16.06 18.34
C VAL A 97 -5.45 17.40 17.69
N GLY A 98 -6.73 17.55 17.27
CA GLY A 98 -7.21 18.77 16.61
C GLY A 98 -6.80 18.97 15.15
N GLN A 99 -6.00 18.05 14.59
CA GLN A 99 -5.73 18.04 13.15
C GLN A 99 -6.91 17.36 12.43
N LEU A 100 -7.38 17.98 11.34
CA LEU A 100 -8.51 17.47 10.58
C LEU A 100 -8.13 17.20 9.13
N ARG A 101 -8.77 16.19 8.55
CA ARG A 101 -8.77 15.91 7.11
C ARG A 101 -9.66 16.91 6.36
N GLY A 102 -9.58 16.96 5.04
CA GLY A 102 -10.40 17.86 4.22
C GLY A 102 -11.92 17.66 4.32
N ASN A 103 -12.38 16.52 4.82
CA ASN A 103 -13.78 16.20 5.11
C ASN A 103 -14.21 16.54 6.55
N GLY A 104 -13.32 17.10 7.36
CA GLY A 104 -13.59 17.42 8.77
C GLY A 104 -13.38 16.26 9.75
N HIS A 105 -13.03 15.07 9.28
CA HIS A 105 -12.70 13.93 10.15
C HIS A 105 -11.32 14.11 10.82
N PRO A 106 -11.08 13.48 11.99
CA PRO A 106 -9.78 13.49 12.64
C PRO A 106 -8.66 12.97 11.73
N PHE A 107 -7.51 13.66 11.73
CA PHE A 107 -6.40 13.28 10.86
C PHE A 107 -5.80 11.92 11.24
N ILE A 108 -5.95 11.45 12.48
CA ILE A 108 -5.49 10.13 12.95
C ILE A 108 -6.08 8.96 12.14
N GLU A 109 -7.22 9.14 11.46
CA GLU A 109 -7.78 8.13 10.56
C GLU A 109 -6.83 7.79 9.40
N HIS A 110 -6.03 8.76 8.94
CA HIS A 110 -5.06 8.53 7.86
C HIS A 110 -4.00 7.50 8.26
N PRO A 111 -3.17 7.72 9.30
CA PRO A 111 -2.19 6.71 9.70
C PRO A 111 -2.81 5.38 10.12
N ILE A 112 -4.01 5.34 10.70
CA ILE A 112 -4.72 4.09 10.99
C ILE A 112 -5.01 3.32 9.68
N ASN A 113 -5.52 3.98 8.65
CA ASN A 113 -5.82 3.36 7.38
C ASN A 113 -4.55 2.90 6.65
N VAL A 114 -3.47 3.71 6.65
CA VAL A 114 -2.16 3.31 6.11
C VAL A 114 -1.61 2.09 6.86
N ALA A 115 -1.68 2.10 8.20
CA ALA A 115 -1.25 0.99 9.05
C ALA A 115 -2.01 -0.31 8.73
N ARG A 116 -3.31 -0.23 8.44
CA ARG A 116 -4.12 -1.39 8.00
C ARG A 116 -3.69 -1.90 6.63
N ILE A 117 -3.41 -1.03 5.66
CA ILE A 117 -2.87 -1.45 4.36
C ILE A 117 -1.54 -2.17 4.55
N VAL A 118 -0.62 -1.59 5.33
CA VAL A 118 0.70 -2.16 5.65
C VAL A 118 0.56 -3.52 6.35
N SER A 119 -0.36 -3.62 7.32
CA SER A 119 -0.65 -4.84 8.08
C SER A 119 -1.37 -5.86 7.21
N ASP A 120 -2.59 -5.56 6.76
CA ASP A 120 -3.56 -6.56 6.29
C ASP A 120 -3.42 -6.88 4.80
N GLU A 121 -3.08 -5.87 3.98
CA GLU A 121 -3.01 -6.04 2.53
C GLU A 121 -1.60 -6.41 2.07
N ILE A 122 -0.55 -5.86 2.72
CA ILE A 122 0.84 -6.13 2.36
C ILE A 122 1.45 -7.20 3.28
N GLY A 123 1.08 -7.23 4.57
CA GLY A 123 1.57 -8.21 5.54
C GLY A 123 2.94 -7.88 6.13
N LEU A 124 3.33 -6.60 6.22
CA LEU A 124 4.60 -6.20 6.82
C LEU A 124 4.61 -6.37 8.34
N PRO A 125 5.80 -6.48 8.99
CA PRO A 125 5.94 -6.66 10.43
C PRO A 125 5.51 -5.43 11.24
N ALA A 126 5.35 -5.63 12.56
CA ALA A 126 4.86 -4.63 13.51
C ALA A 126 5.69 -3.34 13.52
N GLU A 127 6.99 -3.44 13.29
CA GLU A 127 7.94 -2.33 13.18
C GLU A 127 7.56 -1.36 12.07
N CYS A 128 7.08 -1.87 10.93
CA CYS A 128 6.60 -1.04 9.81
C CYS A 128 5.31 -0.30 10.18
N VAL A 129 4.40 -0.96 10.88
CA VAL A 129 3.15 -0.36 11.37
C VAL A 129 3.45 0.75 12.39
N ALA A 130 4.38 0.50 13.31
CA ALA A 130 4.84 1.50 14.26
C ALA A 130 5.48 2.71 13.55
N ALA A 131 6.31 2.48 12.52
CA ALA A 131 6.93 3.54 11.73
C ALA A 131 5.90 4.43 11.03
N VAL A 132 4.76 3.89 10.56
CA VAL A 132 3.65 4.69 9.97
C VAL A 132 3.12 5.70 10.98
N PHE A 133 2.78 5.27 12.19
CA PHE A 133 2.25 6.17 13.23
C PHE A 133 3.25 7.23 13.62
N LEU A 134 4.51 6.86 13.82
CA LEU A 134 5.56 7.79 14.25
C LEU A 134 5.91 8.82 13.17
N HIS A 135 5.93 8.42 11.89
CA HIS A 135 6.17 9.34 10.78
C HIS A 135 5.09 10.41 10.70
N GLU A 136 3.81 10.04 10.78
CA GLU A 136 2.73 11.02 10.74
C GLU A 136 2.71 11.92 11.97
N ALA A 137 3.04 11.41 13.17
CA ALA A 137 3.22 12.21 14.36
C ALA A 137 4.35 13.24 14.19
N HIS A 138 5.48 12.83 13.61
CA HIS A 138 6.66 13.67 13.42
C HIS A 138 6.42 14.84 12.45
N ARG A 139 5.56 14.67 11.46
CA ARG A 139 5.19 15.75 10.51
C ARG A 139 4.53 16.97 11.17
N PHE A 140 3.89 16.78 12.32
CA PHE A 140 3.17 17.82 13.03
C PHE A 140 3.87 18.28 14.31
N CYS A 141 4.96 17.62 14.70
CA CYS A 141 5.67 17.84 15.94
C CYS A 141 7.20 17.75 15.74
N ASP A 142 7.95 18.83 16.06
CA ASP A 142 9.43 18.78 16.07
C ASP A 142 9.99 18.03 17.30
N TYR A 143 9.26 17.08 17.84
CA TYR A 143 9.52 16.52 19.15
C TYR A 143 10.26 15.19 19.05
N VAL A 144 11.57 15.21 19.38
CA VAL A 144 12.46 14.02 19.29
C VAL A 144 12.33 13.10 20.51
N ALA A 145 11.89 13.61 21.68
CA ALA A 145 11.90 12.83 22.92
C ALA A 145 10.98 11.61 22.97
N PRO A 146 9.78 11.57 22.34
CA PRO A 146 8.93 10.37 22.33
C PRO A 146 9.53 9.20 21.56
N LEU A 147 10.48 9.44 20.66
CA LEU A 147 11.12 8.40 19.85
C LEU A 147 12.18 7.58 20.64
N ALA A 148 12.62 8.08 21.80
CA ALA A 148 13.56 7.36 22.65
C ALA A 148 12.96 6.01 23.08
N GLY A 149 13.70 4.91 22.84
CA GLY A 149 13.31 3.56 23.23
C GLY A 149 12.51 2.78 22.16
N PHE A 150 12.35 3.32 20.93
CA PHE A 150 11.96 2.50 19.79
C PHE A 150 13.17 1.77 19.21
N PRO A 151 12.98 0.60 18.58
CA PRO A 151 14.04 -0.12 17.87
C PRO A 151 14.71 0.78 16.82
N ALA A 152 16.01 0.57 16.62
CA ALA A 152 16.82 1.40 15.71
C ALA A 152 16.33 1.34 14.25
N ASP A 153 15.80 0.19 13.82
CA ASP A 153 15.24 0.01 12.47
C ASP A 153 13.91 0.77 12.28
N VAL A 154 13.07 0.86 13.31
CA VAL A 154 11.86 1.71 13.30
C VAL A 154 12.25 3.17 13.11
N LEU A 155 13.24 3.64 13.86
CA LEU A 155 13.73 5.01 13.74
C LEU A 155 14.36 5.30 12.37
N ALA A 156 15.08 4.33 11.81
CA ALA A 156 15.65 4.43 10.46
C ALA A 156 14.57 4.51 9.39
N MET A 157 13.47 3.75 9.54
CA MET A 157 12.31 3.85 8.63
C MET A 157 11.62 5.23 8.74
N VAL A 158 11.42 5.76 9.94
CA VAL A 158 10.84 7.10 10.13
C VAL A 158 11.70 8.17 9.46
N ASP A 159 13.02 8.16 9.68
CA ASP A 159 13.97 9.06 9.01
C ASP A 159 13.91 8.96 7.48
N GLY A 160 13.82 7.73 6.96
CA GLY A 160 13.65 7.50 5.52
C GLY A 160 12.34 8.06 4.97
N LEU A 161 11.22 7.86 5.67
CA LEU A 161 9.90 8.40 5.31
C LEU A 161 9.91 9.94 5.32
N ASP A 162 10.53 10.55 6.32
CA ASP A 162 10.65 12.02 6.44
C ASP A 162 11.49 12.62 5.31
N LYS A 163 12.60 11.97 4.96
CA LYS A 163 13.45 12.37 3.83
C LYS A 163 12.66 12.37 2.53
N ILE A 164 11.90 11.29 2.25
CA ILE A 164 11.05 11.23 1.06
C ILE A 164 9.96 12.30 1.10
N ALA A 165 9.32 12.52 2.25
CA ALA A 165 8.27 13.53 2.41
C ALA A 165 8.78 14.97 2.19
N SER A 166 10.06 15.23 2.44
CA SER A 166 10.69 16.53 2.22
C SER A 166 10.94 16.86 0.75
N ILE A 167 10.95 15.85 -0.13
CA ILE A 167 11.19 16.01 -1.57
C ILE A 167 9.91 16.54 -2.23
N LYS A 168 10.01 17.69 -2.91
CA LYS A 168 8.89 18.24 -3.69
C LYS A 168 9.18 18.03 -5.16
N PRO A 169 8.42 17.18 -5.88
CA PRO A 169 8.56 17.06 -7.32
C PRO A 169 8.17 18.38 -7.99
N LYS A 170 8.96 18.81 -8.97
CA LYS A 170 8.60 19.86 -9.90
C LYS A 170 7.91 19.21 -11.12
N ASP A 171 7.08 19.96 -11.86
CA ASP A 171 5.97 19.47 -12.69
C ASP A 171 6.29 18.79 -14.04
N THR A 172 7.43 18.11 -14.26
CA THR A 172 7.76 17.51 -15.56
C THR A 172 7.98 15.99 -15.54
N LYS A 173 7.78 15.30 -16.69
CA LYS A 173 8.03 13.86 -16.84
C LYS A 173 9.49 13.46 -16.51
N LEU A 174 10.45 14.29 -16.86
CA LEU A 174 11.87 14.08 -16.55
C LEU A 174 12.13 14.10 -15.04
N GLU A 175 11.36 14.90 -14.32
CA GLU A 175 11.42 14.99 -12.86
C GLU A 175 10.76 13.80 -12.16
N ALA A 176 9.75 13.15 -12.78
CA ALA A 176 9.14 11.94 -12.24
C ALA A 176 10.17 10.80 -12.15
N GLU A 177 10.99 10.60 -13.18
CA GLU A 177 12.05 9.60 -13.18
C GLU A 177 13.16 9.93 -12.16
N ASN A 178 13.56 11.19 -12.07
CA ASN A 178 14.52 11.63 -11.06
C ASN A 178 13.94 11.45 -9.64
N TYR A 179 12.63 11.73 -9.45
CA TYR A 179 11.96 11.55 -8.17
C TYR A 179 11.83 10.06 -7.80
N LYS A 180 11.56 9.18 -8.76
CA LYS A 180 11.61 7.73 -8.57
C LYS A 180 12.99 7.26 -8.10
N ARG A 181 14.05 7.71 -8.78
CA ARG A 181 15.44 7.43 -8.37
C ARG A 181 15.74 7.96 -6.98
N LEU A 182 15.21 9.13 -6.61
CA LEU A 182 15.36 9.68 -5.28
C LEU A 182 14.64 8.84 -4.22
N ILE A 183 13.38 8.42 -4.46
CA ILE A 183 12.69 7.51 -3.54
C ILE A 183 13.50 6.24 -3.29
N VAL A 184 14.03 5.65 -4.37
CA VAL A 184 14.86 4.45 -4.30
C VAL A 184 16.19 4.71 -3.58
N SER A 185 16.87 5.81 -3.89
CA SER A 185 18.19 6.12 -3.33
C SER A 185 18.15 6.59 -1.87
N TYR A 186 17.08 7.28 -1.46
CA TYR A 186 16.89 7.71 -0.07
C TYR A 186 16.36 6.60 0.83
N SER A 187 15.67 5.62 0.27
CA SER A 187 15.27 4.44 1.04
C SER A 187 16.40 3.42 1.07
N ARG A 188 17.35 3.60 1.99
CA ARG A 188 18.31 2.53 2.34
C ARG A 188 17.58 1.26 2.77
N ASP A 189 16.37 1.40 3.24
CA ASP A 189 15.48 0.34 3.65
C ASP A 189 14.29 0.25 2.68
N PRO A 190 14.13 -0.83 1.90
CA PRO A 190 13.03 -1.00 0.95
C PRO A 190 11.64 -0.95 1.59
N ARG A 191 11.52 -1.26 2.90
CA ARG A 191 10.24 -1.15 3.64
C ARG A 191 9.70 0.27 3.58
N VAL A 192 10.56 1.27 3.55
CA VAL A 192 10.18 2.69 3.41
C VAL A 192 9.43 2.94 2.11
N THR A 193 9.92 2.38 0.99
CA THR A 193 9.25 2.51 -0.32
C THR A 193 7.87 1.85 -0.31
N VAL A 194 7.76 0.67 0.30
CA VAL A 194 6.49 -0.06 0.41
C VAL A 194 5.49 0.70 1.31
N ILE A 195 5.93 1.26 2.43
CA ILE A 195 5.09 2.12 3.29
C ILE A 195 4.61 3.36 2.51
N LYS A 196 5.46 3.97 1.69
CA LYS A 196 5.06 5.12 0.86
C LYS A 196 4.06 4.75 -0.23
N LEU A 197 4.09 3.51 -0.74
CA LEU A 197 3.04 2.99 -1.63
C LEU A 197 1.71 2.82 -0.88
N ALA A 198 1.74 2.31 0.35
CA ALA A 198 0.54 2.19 1.19
C ALA A 198 -0.07 3.55 1.54
N ASP A 199 0.76 4.53 1.90
CA ASP A 199 0.37 5.92 2.12
C ASP A 199 -0.30 6.52 0.86
N ARG A 200 0.31 6.32 -0.31
CA ARG A 200 -0.27 6.78 -1.59
C ARG A 200 -1.60 6.10 -1.90
N LEU A 201 -1.73 4.81 -1.65
CA LEU A 201 -2.99 4.09 -1.88
C LEU A 201 -4.11 4.62 -0.98
N GLU A 202 -3.83 4.90 0.30
CA GLU A 202 -4.81 5.53 1.20
C GLU A 202 -5.25 6.91 0.68
N ILE A 203 -4.29 7.73 0.24
CA ILE A 203 -4.57 9.04 -0.37
C ILE A 203 -5.45 8.87 -1.62
N MET A 204 -5.18 7.88 -2.46
CA MET A 204 -6.00 7.62 -3.66
C MET A 204 -7.41 7.18 -3.29
N ARG A 205 -7.57 6.31 -2.30
CA ARG A 205 -8.90 5.89 -1.78
C ARG A 205 -9.71 7.05 -1.21
N SER A 206 -9.03 8.07 -0.70
CA SER A 206 -9.64 9.25 -0.07
C SER A 206 -9.55 10.53 -0.93
N LEU A 207 -9.41 10.43 -2.26
CA LEU A 207 -9.23 11.59 -3.14
C LEU A 207 -10.35 12.64 -3.04
N ASP A 208 -11.58 12.23 -2.72
CA ASP A 208 -12.74 13.12 -2.65
C ASP A 208 -12.61 14.21 -1.59
N ILE A 209 -11.77 13.99 -0.55
CA ILE A 209 -11.54 14.97 0.50
C ILE A 209 -10.64 16.14 0.06
N PHE A 210 -9.96 16.03 -1.09
CA PHE A 210 -9.01 17.04 -1.56
C PHE A 210 -9.66 18.00 -2.58
N PRO A 211 -9.23 19.27 -2.62
CA PRO A 211 -9.59 20.21 -3.67
C PRO A 211 -9.20 19.71 -5.06
N LYS A 212 -9.94 20.12 -6.11
CA LYS A 212 -9.75 19.66 -7.50
C LYS A 212 -8.30 19.70 -7.97
N SER A 213 -7.60 20.83 -7.80
CA SER A 213 -6.20 20.99 -8.21
C SER A 213 -5.25 20.02 -7.49
N SER A 214 -5.52 19.75 -6.21
CA SER A 214 -4.76 18.78 -5.43
C SER A 214 -5.03 17.34 -5.90
N ARG A 215 -6.28 17.01 -6.25
CA ARG A 215 -6.63 15.70 -6.83
C ARG A 215 -5.90 15.46 -8.14
N GLU A 216 -5.96 16.41 -9.08
CA GLU A 216 -5.29 16.33 -10.38
C GLU A 216 -3.78 16.07 -10.23
N ARG A 217 -3.11 16.81 -9.34
CA ARG A 217 -1.69 16.59 -9.06
C ARG A 217 -1.43 15.22 -8.47
N LYS A 218 -2.21 14.80 -7.43
CA LYS A 218 -2.03 13.51 -6.76
C LYS A 218 -2.26 12.32 -7.70
N THR A 219 -3.26 12.40 -8.57
CA THR A 219 -3.54 11.36 -9.57
C THR A 219 -2.43 11.28 -10.61
N LEU A 220 -1.92 12.41 -11.10
CA LEU A 220 -0.81 12.44 -12.04
C LEU A 220 0.49 11.89 -11.43
N GLU A 221 0.84 12.32 -10.22
CA GLU A 221 1.98 11.76 -9.48
C GLU A 221 1.83 10.25 -9.30
N THR A 222 0.62 9.77 -9.02
CA THR A 222 0.36 8.33 -8.85
C THR A 222 0.59 7.57 -10.15
N LEU A 223 0.06 8.08 -11.27
CA LEU A 223 0.26 7.46 -12.58
C LEU A 223 1.73 7.37 -12.98
N LEU A 224 2.47 8.48 -12.83
CA LEU A 224 3.82 8.59 -13.34
C LEU A 224 4.88 7.92 -12.43
N LEU A 225 4.57 7.73 -11.15
CA LEU A 225 5.57 7.35 -10.16
C LEU A 225 5.17 6.10 -9.36
N TYR A 226 4.02 6.12 -8.69
CA TYR A 226 3.69 5.07 -7.72
C TYR A 226 3.16 3.79 -8.38
N ILE A 227 2.41 3.90 -9.47
CA ILE A 227 1.96 2.75 -10.26
C ILE A 227 3.14 1.96 -10.83
N PRO A 228 4.14 2.59 -11.49
CA PRO A 228 5.35 1.89 -11.92
C PRO A 228 6.13 1.24 -10.76
N LEU A 229 6.27 1.92 -9.62
CA LEU A 229 6.93 1.34 -8.44
C LEU A 229 6.18 0.12 -7.90
N ALA A 230 4.86 0.19 -7.78
CA ALA A 230 4.04 -0.95 -7.33
C ALA A 230 4.17 -2.14 -8.28
N HIS A 231 4.22 -1.90 -9.59
CA HIS A 231 4.47 -2.93 -10.61
C HIS A 231 5.83 -3.58 -10.40
N GLN A 232 6.91 -2.80 -10.32
CA GLN A 232 8.28 -3.31 -10.12
C GLN A 232 8.38 -4.20 -8.89
N LEU A 233 7.72 -3.83 -7.81
CA LEU A 233 7.69 -4.58 -6.55
C LEU A 233 6.72 -5.78 -6.57
N GLY A 234 6.01 -6.02 -7.68
CA GLY A 234 5.02 -7.10 -7.77
C GLY A 234 3.76 -6.89 -6.94
N LEU A 235 3.49 -5.66 -6.48
CA LEU A 235 2.29 -5.30 -5.72
C LEU A 235 1.11 -5.05 -6.67
N TYR A 236 0.72 -6.08 -7.43
CA TYR A 236 -0.21 -5.96 -8.54
C TYR A 236 -1.62 -5.53 -8.14
N ASN A 237 -2.11 -5.94 -6.98
CA ASN A 237 -3.42 -5.51 -6.48
C ASN A 237 -3.43 -4.01 -6.21
N MET A 238 -2.40 -3.51 -5.54
CA MET A 238 -2.23 -2.10 -5.25
C MET A 238 -2.05 -1.26 -6.54
N LYS A 239 -1.22 -1.75 -7.48
CA LYS A 239 -1.07 -1.16 -8.82
C LYS A 239 -2.43 -1.00 -9.49
N SER A 240 -3.16 -2.11 -9.61
CA SER A 240 -4.43 -2.18 -10.31
C SER A 240 -5.51 -1.28 -9.69
N GLU A 241 -5.57 -1.21 -8.37
CA GLU A 241 -6.50 -0.33 -7.67
C GLU A 241 -6.14 1.15 -7.90
N MET A 242 -4.86 1.52 -7.81
CA MET A 242 -4.42 2.89 -8.09
C MET A 242 -4.71 3.31 -9.54
N GLU A 243 -4.55 2.40 -10.51
CA GLU A 243 -4.89 2.61 -11.92
C GLU A 243 -6.38 2.86 -12.11
N ASP A 244 -7.24 2.04 -11.51
CA ASP A 244 -8.69 2.21 -11.62
C ASP A 244 -9.18 3.48 -10.93
N ILE A 245 -8.59 3.85 -9.78
CA ILE A 245 -8.91 5.13 -9.14
C ILE A 245 -8.46 6.29 -10.02
N TYR A 246 -7.24 6.25 -10.56
CA TYR A 246 -6.76 7.24 -11.52
C TYR A 246 -7.73 7.40 -12.68
N PHE A 247 -8.11 6.31 -13.33
CA PHE A 247 -9.00 6.30 -14.49
C PHE A 247 -10.37 6.87 -14.18
N ARG A 248 -10.93 6.53 -13.03
CA ARG A 248 -12.22 7.08 -12.56
C ARG A 248 -12.22 8.60 -12.46
N TYR A 249 -11.08 9.22 -12.12
CA TYR A 249 -10.95 10.68 -12.01
C TYR A 249 -10.50 11.35 -13.30
N ALA A 250 -9.64 10.69 -14.09
CA ALA A 250 -9.10 11.24 -15.31
C ALA A 250 -10.12 11.18 -16.49
N ASP A 251 -10.87 10.07 -16.58
CA ASP A 251 -11.86 9.84 -17.62
C ASP A 251 -13.08 9.08 -17.05
N PRO A 252 -13.94 9.79 -16.31
CA PRO A 252 -15.08 9.17 -15.62
C PRO A 252 -16.15 8.62 -16.57
N GLU A 253 -16.22 9.09 -17.81
CA GLU A 253 -17.19 8.62 -18.80
C GLU A 253 -16.85 7.22 -19.28
N HIS A 254 -15.63 7.03 -19.80
CA HIS A 254 -15.17 5.73 -20.25
C HIS A 254 -15.07 4.73 -19.09
N TYR A 255 -14.62 5.16 -17.90
CA TYR A 255 -14.61 4.33 -16.71
C TYR A 255 -16.00 3.76 -16.39
N ARG A 256 -17.04 4.61 -16.37
CA ARG A 256 -18.43 4.18 -16.12
C ARG A 256 -18.94 3.25 -17.23
N ALA A 257 -18.67 3.56 -18.48
CA ALA A 257 -19.10 2.74 -19.61
C ALA A 257 -18.53 1.31 -19.50
N ILE A 258 -17.23 1.17 -19.24
CA ILE A 258 -16.55 -0.13 -19.10
C ILE A 258 -17.04 -0.87 -17.84
N THR A 259 -17.11 -0.22 -16.69
CA THR A 259 -17.57 -0.86 -15.46
C THR A 259 -19.01 -1.32 -15.52
N ASN A 260 -19.88 -0.60 -16.21
CA ASN A 260 -21.26 -1.02 -16.44
C ASN A 260 -21.34 -2.28 -17.33
N LYS A 261 -20.53 -2.35 -18.41
CA LYS A 261 -20.43 -3.55 -19.25
C LYS A 261 -19.87 -4.75 -18.48
N LEU A 262 -18.85 -4.53 -17.65
CA LEU A 262 -18.31 -5.57 -16.77
C LEU A 262 -19.38 -6.13 -15.81
N LYS A 263 -20.18 -5.27 -15.18
CA LYS A 263 -21.27 -5.70 -14.30
C LYS A 263 -22.36 -6.46 -15.08
N ALA A 264 -22.77 -5.96 -16.24
CA ALA A 264 -23.81 -6.59 -17.06
C ALA A 264 -23.43 -8.01 -17.50
N THR A 265 -22.15 -8.27 -17.76
CA THR A 265 -21.65 -9.56 -18.24
C THR A 265 -21.12 -10.50 -17.12
N GLU A 266 -21.27 -10.15 -15.85
CA GLU A 266 -20.73 -10.93 -14.74
C GLU A 266 -21.33 -12.35 -14.65
N LYS A 267 -22.65 -12.47 -14.78
CA LYS A 267 -23.35 -13.78 -14.76
C LYS A 267 -22.94 -14.67 -15.92
N ASP A 268 -22.72 -14.09 -17.10
CA ASP A 268 -22.26 -14.84 -18.27
C ASP A 268 -20.84 -15.37 -18.09
N ARG A 269 -19.93 -14.58 -17.49
CA ARG A 269 -18.59 -15.03 -17.15
C ARG A 269 -18.60 -16.17 -16.13
N GLN A 270 -19.46 -16.11 -15.11
CA GLN A 270 -19.62 -17.20 -14.14
C GLN A 270 -20.12 -18.48 -14.82
N ARG A 271 -21.09 -18.37 -15.72
CA ARG A 271 -21.60 -19.51 -16.51
C ARG A 271 -20.51 -20.10 -17.39
N LEU A 272 -19.76 -19.27 -18.11
CA LEU A 272 -18.64 -19.70 -18.95
C LEU A 272 -17.57 -20.45 -18.13
N MET A 273 -17.21 -19.98 -16.94
CA MET A 273 -16.29 -20.68 -16.05
C MET A 273 -16.83 -22.06 -15.65
N SER A 274 -18.12 -22.14 -15.30
CA SER A 274 -18.74 -23.41 -14.92
C SER A 274 -18.77 -24.41 -16.08
N GLN A 275 -19.05 -23.94 -17.30
CA GLN A 275 -19.03 -24.77 -18.51
C GLN A 275 -17.61 -25.20 -18.87
N PHE A 276 -16.64 -24.30 -18.71
CA PHE A 276 -15.23 -24.58 -19.00
C PHE A 276 -14.66 -25.69 -18.12
N ILE A 277 -14.93 -25.68 -16.82
CA ILE A 277 -14.35 -26.66 -15.91
C ILE A 277 -15.00 -28.04 -16.00
N GLU A 278 -16.24 -28.13 -16.49
CA GLU A 278 -17.02 -29.37 -16.44
C GLU A 278 -16.30 -30.59 -17.07
N PRO A 279 -15.73 -30.51 -18.28
CA PRO A 279 -15.01 -31.63 -18.87
C PRO A 279 -13.69 -31.98 -18.18
N LEU A 280 -13.13 -31.05 -17.39
CA LEU A 280 -11.86 -31.26 -16.70
C LEU A 280 -12.03 -31.85 -15.30
N LYS A 281 -13.22 -31.74 -14.70
CA LYS A 281 -13.47 -32.13 -13.30
C LYS A 281 -13.13 -33.60 -13.03
N GLN A 282 -13.54 -34.50 -13.91
CA GLN A 282 -13.30 -35.93 -13.73
C GLN A 282 -11.79 -36.25 -13.78
N LYS A 283 -11.08 -35.74 -14.78
CA LYS A 283 -9.64 -35.94 -14.93
C LYS A 283 -8.85 -35.42 -13.70
N LEU A 284 -9.20 -34.24 -13.21
CA LEU A 284 -8.57 -33.64 -12.04
C LEU A 284 -8.86 -34.43 -10.77
N SER A 285 -10.09 -34.96 -10.63
CA SER A 285 -10.50 -35.79 -9.50
C SER A 285 -9.79 -37.14 -9.49
N ASP A 286 -9.74 -37.85 -10.64
CA ASP A 286 -9.10 -39.16 -10.78
C ASP A 286 -7.61 -39.10 -10.44
N GLU A 287 -6.97 -37.97 -10.69
CA GLU A 287 -5.57 -37.70 -10.36
C GLU A 287 -5.36 -37.11 -8.93
N GLY A 288 -6.45 -36.96 -8.18
CA GLY A 288 -6.41 -36.43 -6.81
C GLY A 288 -5.93 -34.96 -6.70
N ILE A 289 -5.96 -34.20 -7.82
CA ILE A 289 -5.51 -32.81 -7.84
C ILE A 289 -6.52 -31.91 -7.14
N GLN A 290 -6.12 -31.35 -6.00
CA GLN A 290 -6.92 -30.37 -5.28
C GLN A 290 -6.67 -28.99 -5.88
N TYR A 291 -7.75 -28.24 -6.17
CA TYR A 291 -7.66 -26.94 -6.80
C TYR A 291 -8.81 -26.02 -6.40
N LYS A 292 -8.57 -24.72 -6.55
CA LYS A 292 -9.60 -23.67 -6.47
C LYS A 292 -9.63 -22.91 -7.80
N LEU A 293 -10.83 -22.61 -8.29
CA LEU A 293 -10.99 -21.74 -9.44
C LEU A 293 -11.36 -20.34 -9.01
N LYS A 294 -10.74 -19.35 -9.66
CA LYS A 294 -11.12 -17.94 -9.56
C LYS A 294 -11.31 -17.36 -10.97
N ILE A 295 -12.27 -16.45 -11.12
CA ILE A 295 -12.31 -15.54 -12.25
C ILE A 295 -11.48 -14.31 -11.87
N ARG A 296 -10.45 -14.00 -12.67
CA ARG A 296 -9.76 -12.73 -12.61
C ARG A 296 -10.30 -11.82 -13.71
N THR A 297 -11.00 -10.77 -13.35
CA THR A 297 -11.42 -9.74 -14.30
C THR A 297 -10.35 -8.66 -14.38
N LYS A 298 -10.00 -8.24 -15.59
CA LYS A 298 -9.07 -7.11 -15.77
C LYS A 298 -9.69 -5.81 -15.24
N THR A 299 -8.84 -4.89 -14.82
CA THR A 299 -9.25 -3.56 -14.38
C THR A 299 -9.86 -2.77 -15.54
N ALA A 300 -10.73 -1.81 -15.23
CA ALA A 300 -11.31 -0.95 -16.26
C ALA A 300 -10.22 -0.18 -17.03
N TRP A 301 -9.15 0.23 -16.34
CA TRP A 301 -7.97 0.87 -16.95
C TRP A 301 -7.26 -0.04 -17.96
N SER A 302 -6.97 -1.29 -17.59
CA SER A 302 -6.31 -2.25 -18.48
C SER A 302 -7.16 -2.54 -19.73
N ILE A 303 -8.48 -2.68 -19.56
CA ILE A 303 -9.42 -2.88 -20.68
C ILE A 303 -9.42 -1.65 -21.60
N TYR A 304 -9.51 -0.44 -21.04
CA TYR A 304 -9.48 0.81 -21.81
C TYR A 304 -8.21 0.97 -22.63
N ASN A 305 -7.07 0.68 -22.04
CA ASN A 305 -5.79 0.74 -22.74
C ASN A 305 -5.74 -0.26 -23.91
N LYS A 306 -6.23 -1.50 -23.73
CA LYS A 306 -6.35 -2.48 -24.81
C LYS A 306 -7.28 -2.04 -25.92
N MET A 307 -8.46 -1.54 -25.56
CA MET A 307 -9.42 -0.95 -26.55
C MET A 307 -8.73 0.12 -27.40
N ARG A 308 -7.98 1.03 -26.76
CA ARG A 308 -7.24 2.10 -27.47
C ARG A 308 -6.09 1.57 -28.33
N LYS A 309 -5.26 0.68 -27.78
CA LYS A 309 -4.06 0.17 -28.45
C LYS A 309 -4.41 -0.70 -29.65
N GLN A 310 -5.45 -1.53 -29.51
CA GLN A 310 -5.93 -2.43 -30.58
C GLN A 310 -6.97 -1.77 -31.49
N ASN A 311 -7.44 -0.57 -31.16
CA ASN A 311 -8.50 0.14 -31.85
C ASN A 311 -9.79 -0.70 -32.00
N VAL A 312 -10.20 -1.36 -30.90
CA VAL A 312 -11.39 -2.22 -30.85
C VAL A 312 -12.39 -1.74 -29.79
N PRO A 313 -13.71 -2.02 -29.95
CA PRO A 313 -14.67 -1.80 -28.87
C PRO A 313 -14.45 -2.79 -27.72
N PHE A 314 -15.18 -2.60 -26.60
CA PHE A 314 -15.08 -3.47 -25.43
C PHE A 314 -15.27 -4.96 -25.78
N GLU A 315 -16.19 -5.28 -26.66
CA GLU A 315 -16.51 -6.64 -27.12
C GLU A 315 -15.40 -7.25 -27.96
N GLY A 316 -14.49 -6.45 -28.48
CA GLY A 316 -13.29 -6.88 -29.22
C GLY A 316 -12.09 -7.19 -28.33
N VAL A 317 -12.17 -6.92 -27.01
CA VAL A 317 -11.11 -7.27 -26.07
C VAL A 317 -11.33 -8.73 -25.60
N TYR A 318 -10.56 -9.66 -26.11
CA TYR A 318 -10.76 -11.10 -25.87
C TYR A 318 -10.45 -11.53 -24.43
N ASP A 319 -9.53 -10.88 -23.74
CA ASP A 319 -9.03 -11.27 -22.42
C ASP A 319 -9.53 -10.34 -21.30
N VAL A 320 -10.81 -9.94 -21.37
CA VAL A 320 -11.47 -9.16 -20.32
C VAL A 320 -11.45 -9.88 -18.98
N PHE A 321 -11.45 -11.21 -19.00
CA PHE A 321 -11.30 -12.05 -17.81
C PHE A 321 -10.43 -13.27 -18.11
N ALA A 322 -9.86 -13.83 -17.04
CA ALA A 322 -9.13 -15.09 -17.08
C ALA A 322 -9.73 -16.09 -16.09
N ILE A 323 -9.66 -17.37 -16.42
CA ILE A 323 -9.94 -18.48 -15.49
C ILE A 323 -8.61 -18.85 -14.84
N ARG A 324 -8.56 -18.77 -13.49
CA ARG A 324 -7.35 -19.09 -12.75
C ARG A 324 -7.51 -20.38 -11.98
N PHE A 325 -6.64 -21.35 -12.27
CA PHE A 325 -6.43 -22.55 -11.46
C PHE A 325 -5.42 -22.22 -10.35
N ILE A 326 -5.82 -22.47 -9.10
CA ILE A 326 -4.96 -22.40 -7.92
C ILE A 326 -4.86 -23.80 -7.36
N ILE A 327 -3.75 -24.46 -7.60
CA ILE A 327 -3.49 -25.86 -7.22
C ILE A 327 -3.03 -25.86 -5.76
N ASP A 328 -3.65 -26.70 -4.93
CA ASP A 328 -3.24 -26.91 -3.54
C ASP A 328 -2.31 -28.13 -3.49
N CYS A 329 -1.05 -27.90 -3.17
CA CYS A 329 -0.02 -28.93 -3.07
C CYS A 329 1.09 -28.51 -2.10
N GLU A 330 1.94 -29.46 -1.74
CA GLU A 330 3.14 -29.18 -0.95
C GLU A 330 4.03 -28.17 -1.67
N PRO A 331 4.65 -27.22 -0.96
CA PRO A 331 5.45 -26.14 -1.53
C PRO A 331 6.87 -26.63 -1.92
N ASP A 332 6.93 -27.67 -2.75
CA ASP A 332 8.14 -28.16 -3.39
C ASP A 332 8.14 -27.75 -4.86
N ARG A 333 9.20 -27.08 -5.30
CA ARG A 333 9.25 -26.47 -6.65
C ARG A 333 9.07 -27.50 -7.77
N ALA A 334 9.66 -28.69 -7.64
CA ALA A 334 9.54 -29.72 -8.66
C ALA A 334 8.12 -30.29 -8.73
N VAL A 335 7.48 -30.49 -7.57
CA VAL A 335 6.08 -30.94 -7.46
C VAL A 335 5.14 -29.86 -8.01
N GLU A 336 5.34 -28.61 -7.61
CA GLU A 336 4.55 -27.47 -8.07
C GLU A 336 4.57 -27.33 -9.61
N GLN A 337 5.79 -27.37 -10.19
CA GLN A 337 5.96 -27.30 -11.65
C GLN A 337 5.30 -28.48 -12.36
N ALA A 338 5.54 -29.70 -11.89
CA ALA A 338 4.96 -30.90 -12.48
C ALA A 338 3.43 -30.87 -12.48
N LEU A 339 2.80 -30.44 -11.39
CA LEU A 339 1.34 -30.33 -11.29
C LEU A 339 0.79 -29.21 -12.19
N CYS A 340 1.45 -28.08 -12.28
CA CYS A 340 1.02 -27.01 -13.17
C CYS A 340 1.07 -27.44 -14.64
N TRP A 341 2.14 -28.11 -15.08
CA TRP A 341 2.24 -28.66 -16.43
C TRP A 341 1.25 -29.79 -16.67
N LYS A 342 0.94 -30.60 -15.68
CA LYS A 342 -0.09 -31.65 -15.78
C LYS A 342 -1.48 -31.05 -16.02
N VAL A 343 -1.85 -30.02 -15.25
CA VAL A 343 -3.12 -29.29 -15.46
C VAL A 343 -3.13 -28.59 -16.83
N PHE A 344 -2.00 -28.04 -17.27
CA PHE A 344 -1.86 -27.49 -18.62
C PHE A 344 -2.17 -28.55 -19.69
N GLY A 345 -1.60 -29.76 -19.55
CA GLY A 345 -1.87 -30.87 -20.47
C GLY A 345 -3.37 -31.19 -20.57
N TYR A 346 -4.08 -31.29 -19.44
CA TYR A 346 -5.52 -31.56 -19.46
C TYR A 346 -6.33 -30.43 -20.10
N VAL A 347 -5.94 -29.18 -19.91
CA VAL A 347 -6.61 -28.04 -20.55
C VAL A 347 -6.39 -28.09 -22.06
N THR A 348 -5.18 -28.39 -22.53
CA THR A 348 -4.84 -28.43 -23.97
C THR A 348 -5.29 -29.69 -24.69
N GLU A 349 -5.59 -30.78 -23.97
CA GLU A 349 -6.29 -31.94 -24.51
C GLU A 349 -7.77 -31.66 -24.77
N GLU A 350 -8.41 -30.82 -23.95
CA GLU A 350 -9.84 -30.54 -24.06
C GLU A 350 -10.14 -29.33 -24.96
N TYR A 351 -9.23 -28.34 -25.00
CA TYR A 351 -9.40 -27.05 -25.69
C TYR A 351 -8.27 -26.77 -26.65
N GLU A 352 -8.60 -26.26 -27.84
CA GLU A 352 -7.60 -25.78 -28.81
C GLU A 352 -6.83 -24.59 -28.24
N GLN A 353 -5.50 -24.72 -28.14
CA GLN A 353 -4.64 -23.65 -27.62
C GLN A 353 -4.17 -22.71 -28.74
N ASP A 354 -4.01 -21.43 -28.39
CA ASP A 354 -3.27 -20.45 -29.17
C ASP A 354 -1.80 -20.44 -28.70
N SER A 355 -0.93 -21.16 -29.44
CA SER A 355 0.48 -21.34 -29.06
C SER A 355 1.27 -20.04 -29.00
N ASP A 356 0.89 -19.02 -29.79
CA ASP A 356 1.59 -17.73 -29.85
C ASP A 356 1.37 -16.91 -28.59
N ARG A 357 0.35 -17.31 -27.79
CA ARG A 357 -0.03 -16.66 -26.53
C ARG A 357 0.35 -17.43 -25.27
N LEU A 358 1.15 -18.50 -25.40
CA LEU A 358 1.71 -19.17 -24.23
C LEU A 358 2.75 -18.25 -23.54
N ARG A 359 2.61 -18.09 -22.22
CA ARG A 359 3.58 -17.42 -21.36
C ARG A 359 4.00 -18.35 -20.23
N ASP A 360 5.26 -18.79 -20.30
CA ASP A 360 5.86 -19.71 -19.33
C ASP A 360 6.71 -18.94 -18.31
N TRP A 361 6.06 -18.33 -17.34
CA TRP A 361 6.73 -17.76 -16.18
C TRP A 361 6.92 -18.78 -15.05
N LEU A 362 6.62 -20.04 -15.30
CA LEU A 362 6.87 -21.13 -14.37
C LEU A 362 8.32 -21.63 -14.49
N SER A 363 8.76 -21.87 -15.71
CA SER A 363 10.15 -22.28 -16.01
C SER A 363 11.12 -21.10 -15.88
N HIS A 364 10.66 -19.90 -16.25
CA HIS A 364 11.43 -18.66 -16.24
C HIS A 364 10.69 -17.59 -15.41
N PRO A 365 10.77 -17.64 -14.07
CA PRO A 365 10.10 -16.66 -13.21
C PRO A 365 10.52 -15.24 -13.51
N LYS A 366 9.60 -14.28 -13.37
CA LYS A 366 9.94 -12.86 -13.48
C LYS A 366 10.89 -12.42 -12.37
N PRO A 367 11.67 -11.34 -12.55
CA PRO A 367 12.59 -10.84 -11.52
C PRO A 367 11.93 -10.55 -10.17
N ASN A 368 10.65 -10.18 -10.17
CA ASN A 368 9.84 -9.94 -8.97
C ASN A 368 9.27 -11.21 -8.32
N GLY A 369 9.71 -12.40 -8.76
CA GLY A 369 9.27 -13.67 -8.21
C GLY A 369 7.90 -14.16 -8.68
N TYR A 370 7.30 -13.54 -9.68
CA TYR A 370 6.04 -13.98 -10.26
C TYR A 370 6.24 -15.29 -11.03
N GLU A 371 5.43 -16.31 -10.70
CA GLU A 371 5.40 -17.65 -11.32
C GLU A 371 3.98 -17.99 -11.75
N SER A 372 3.76 -18.39 -13.00
CA SER A 372 2.47 -18.86 -13.51
C SER A 372 2.62 -19.38 -14.94
N LEU A 373 1.79 -20.31 -15.37
CA LEU A 373 1.57 -20.59 -16.79
C LEU A 373 0.33 -19.80 -17.25
N HIS A 374 0.46 -19.09 -18.36
CA HIS A 374 -0.68 -18.45 -19.02
C HIS A 374 -0.83 -19.00 -20.42
N ILE A 375 -2.03 -19.46 -20.72
CA ILE A 375 -2.40 -19.92 -22.06
C ILE A 375 -3.71 -19.26 -22.48
N THR A 376 -3.89 -19.08 -23.76
CA THR A 376 -5.16 -18.72 -24.35
C THR A 376 -5.71 -19.93 -25.08
N VAL A 377 -6.94 -20.32 -24.77
CA VAL A 377 -7.62 -21.43 -25.41
C VAL A 377 -8.95 -20.98 -26.01
N LYS A 378 -9.42 -21.71 -27.00
CA LYS A 378 -10.72 -21.49 -27.63
C LYS A 378 -11.76 -22.42 -27.02
N ASN A 379 -12.84 -21.85 -26.50
CA ASN A 379 -13.96 -22.66 -25.99
C ASN A 379 -14.79 -23.27 -27.14
N ARG A 380 -15.75 -24.09 -26.79
CA ARG A 380 -16.64 -24.78 -27.77
C ARG A 380 -17.49 -23.80 -28.60
N ASP A 381 -17.74 -22.60 -28.10
CA ASP A 381 -18.47 -21.53 -28.78
C ASP A 381 -17.56 -20.66 -29.65
N GLY A 382 -16.26 -20.96 -29.70
CA GLY A 382 -15.27 -20.23 -30.46
C GLY A 382 -14.72 -18.98 -29.78
N ALA A 383 -15.07 -18.71 -28.53
CA ALA A 383 -14.55 -17.59 -27.77
C ALA A 383 -13.19 -17.92 -27.13
N TYR A 384 -12.27 -16.95 -27.17
CA TYR A 384 -10.97 -17.09 -26.51
C TYR A 384 -11.09 -16.86 -25.00
N ILE A 385 -10.44 -17.73 -24.23
CA ILE A 385 -10.37 -17.66 -22.77
C ILE A 385 -8.90 -17.74 -22.36
N GLU A 386 -8.44 -16.75 -21.59
CA GLU A 386 -7.16 -16.85 -20.91
C GLU A 386 -7.29 -17.77 -19.70
N VAL A 387 -6.37 -18.72 -19.59
CA VAL A 387 -6.27 -19.65 -18.46
C VAL A 387 -4.92 -19.42 -17.77
N GLN A 388 -4.96 -19.14 -16.48
CA GLN A 388 -3.79 -18.97 -15.62
C GLN A 388 -3.69 -20.18 -14.69
N ILE A 389 -2.53 -20.85 -14.67
CA ILE A 389 -2.30 -22.04 -13.85
C ILE A 389 -1.13 -21.76 -12.93
N ARG A 390 -1.35 -21.89 -11.62
CA ARG A 390 -0.35 -21.69 -10.58
C ARG A 390 -0.75 -22.41 -9.29
N THR A 391 0.20 -22.59 -8.38
CA THR A 391 -0.07 -23.16 -7.06
C THR A 391 -0.53 -22.10 -6.08
N LYS A 392 -0.96 -22.53 -4.90
CA LYS A 392 -1.36 -21.64 -3.80
C LYS A 392 -0.22 -20.70 -3.40
N ARG A 393 1.01 -21.21 -3.24
CA ARG A 393 2.20 -20.39 -2.95
C ARG A 393 2.43 -19.33 -4.03
N MET A 394 2.33 -19.71 -5.30
CA MET A 394 2.50 -18.77 -6.43
C MET A 394 1.37 -17.74 -6.48
N ASP A 395 0.12 -18.14 -6.14
CA ASP A 395 -1.01 -17.20 -6.06
C ASP A 395 -0.80 -16.17 -4.94
N GLU A 396 -0.34 -16.61 -3.77
CA GLU A 396 -0.01 -15.73 -2.65
C GLU A 396 1.12 -14.76 -3.01
N THR A 397 2.18 -15.24 -3.66
CA THR A 397 3.29 -14.40 -4.15
C THR A 397 2.79 -13.37 -5.16
N ALA A 398 1.91 -13.75 -6.08
CA ALA A 398 1.38 -12.86 -7.11
C ALA A 398 0.40 -11.81 -6.55
N GLU A 399 -0.38 -12.15 -5.52
CA GLU A 399 -1.36 -11.24 -4.91
C GLU A 399 -0.71 -10.23 -3.93
N SER A 400 0.29 -10.69 -3.16
CA SER A 400 0.95 -9.90 -2.11
C SER A 400 2.34 -9.39 -2.53
N GLY A 401 2.80 -9.75 -3.73
CA GLY A 401 4.15 -9.45 -4.19
C GLY A 401 5.21 -10.15 -3.33
N LEU A 402 6.39 -9.59 -3.31
CA LEU A 402 7.50 -10.11 -2.49
C LEU A 402 7.20 -10.12 -0.98
N ALA A 403 6.18 -9.38 -0.55
CA ALA A 403 5.74 -9.35 0.84
C ALA A 403 5.07 -10.64 1.33
N SER A 404 4.57 -11.51 0.42
CA SER A 404 3.95 -12.80 0.78
C SER A 404 4.92 -13.79 1.43
N HIS A 405 6.21 -13.64 1.17
CA HIS A 405 7.24 -14.50 1.78
C HIS A 405 7.30 -14.42 3.32
N TRP A 406 6.65 -13.44 3.93
CA TRP A 406 6.61 -13.25 5.38
C TRP A 406 5.61 -14.13 6.10
N SER A 407 4.48 -14.41 5.46
CA SER A 407 3.36 -15.10 6.10
C SER A 407 3.55 -16.63 6.15
N TYR A 408 4.39 -17.20 5.28
CA TYR A 408 4.37 -18.64 5.02
C TYR A 408 5.45 -19.46 5.73
N LYS A 409 6.51 -18.86 6.26
CA LYS A 409 7.60 -19.63 6.87
C LYS A 409 7.81 -19.24 8.32
N GLY A 410 7.47 -20.11 9.26
CA GLY A 410 7.94 -20.14 10.63
C GLY A 410 9.47 -20.38 10.76
N ILE A 411 10.25 -19.90 9.79
CA ILE A 411 11.71 -19.87 9.75
C ILE A 411 12.12 -18.51 10.29
N SER A 412 13.17 -18.46 11.08
CA SER A 412 13.68 -17.26 11.76
C SER A 412 13.51 -15.99 10.92
N HIS A 413 12.70 -15.06 11.43
CA HIS A 413 12.23 -13.85 10.74
C HIS A 413 13.33 -13.01 10.06
N GLU A 414 14.55 -12.99 10.62
CA GLU A 414 15.65 -12.15 10.15
C GLU A 414 16.22 -12.56 8.79
N ALA A 415 16.51 -13.85 8.57
CA ALA A 415 17.13 -14.29 7.31
C ALA A 415 16.18 -14.16 6.09
N THR A 416 14.87 -14.32 6.31
CA THR A 416 13.86 -14.17 5.24
C THR A 416 13.66 -12.71 4.90
N LEU A 417 13.68 -11.82 5.90
CA LEU A 417 13.64 -10.39 5.73
C LEU A 417 14.81 -9.87 4.92
N ASP A 418 16.02 -10.26 5.31
CA ASP A 418 17.24 -9.83 4.62
C ASP A 418 17.29 -10.28 3.16
N ASN A 419 16.82 -11.49 2.85
CA ASN A 419 16.75 -11.98 1.48
C ASN A 419 15.71 -11.20 0.65
N TRP A 420 14.55 -10.89 1.22
CA TRP A 420 13.55 -10.06 0.58
C TRP A 420 14.07 -8.63 0.38
N LEU A 421 14.64 -8.02 1.41
CA LEU A 421 15.23 -6.68 1.32
C LEU A 421 16.31 -6.59 0.24
N LYS A 422 17.14 -7.63 0.10
CA LYS A 422 18.12 -7.74 -0.98
C LYS A 422 17.46 -7.85 -2.35
N SER A 423 16.43 -8.68 -2.50
CA SER A 423 15.66 -8.81 -3.75
C SER A 423 15.00 -7.50 -4.14
N VAL A 424 14.29 -6.84 -3.22
CA VAL A 424 13.64 -5.54 -3.49
C VAL A 424 14.67 -4.48 -3.85
N ARG A 425 15.80 -4.44 -3.14
CA ARG A 425 16.90 -3.52 -3.48
C ARG A 425 17.44 -3.80 -4.89
N GLY A 426 17.70 -5.07 -5.22
CA GLY A 426 18.15 -5.46 -6.55
C GLY A 426 17.17 -5.06 -7.64
N ILE A 427 15.85 -5.24 -7.44
CA ILE A 427 14.81 -4.83 -8.37
C ILE A 427 14.78 -3.30 -8.53
N LEU A 428 14.89 -2.56 -7.44
CA LEU A 428 14.87 -1.10 -7.45
C LEU A 428 16.13 -0.50 -8.08
N GLU A 429 17.28 -1.16 -7.94
CA GLU A 429 18.57 -0.74 -8.52
C GLU A 429 18.69 -1.09 -9.99
N HIS A 430 18.04 -2.16 -10.47
CA HIS A 430 18.03 -2.53 -11.89
C HIS A 430 17.00 -1.66 -12.61
N HIS A 431 17.50 -0.71 -13.40
CA HIS A 431 16.69 0.17 -14.25
C HIS A 431 16.05 -0.63 -15.37
N THR A 432 14.82 -1.08 -15.20
CA THR A 432 14.02 -1.60 -16.30
C THR A 432 13.46 -0.41 -17.08
N ASP A 433 13.65 -0.40 -18.40
CA ASP A 433 13.13 0.61 -19.30
C ASP A 433 11.60 0.67 -19.17
N MET A 434 11.05 1.89 -19.11
CA MET A 434 9.61 2.10 -18.99
C MET A 434 8.80 1.52 -20.16
N SER A 435 9.43 1.21 -21.30
CA SER A 435 8.78 0.57 -22.44
C SER A 435 8.31 -0.86 -22.13
N GLU A 436 9.02 -1.62 -21.29
CA GLU A 436 8.63 -2.98 -20.89
C GLU A 436 7.38 -3.00 -20.00
N PHE A 437 7.09 -1.91 -19.27
CA PHE A 437 5.93 -1.83 -18.37
C PHE A 437 4.58 -1.92 -19.07
N TYR A 438 4.51 -1.50 -20.32
CA TYR A 438 3.29 -1.51 -21.12
C TYR A 438 3.19 -2.74 -22.03
N GLU A 439 4.26 -3.51 -22.18
CA GLU A 439 4.25 -4.75 -22.97
C GLU A 439 3.70 -5.95 -22.17
N ASP A 440 3.86 -5.97 -20.86
CA ASP A 440 3.40 -7.06 -19.98
C ASP A 440 1.88 -7.10 -19.75
N ASP A 441 1.16 -6.04 -20.10
CA ASP A 441 -0.32 -5.99 -20.10
C ASP A 441 -0.91 -6.38 -21.49
N LEU A 442 -0.06 -6.83 -22.43
CA LEU A 442 -0.41 -7.43 -23.70
C LEU A 442 -0.59 -8.93 -23.52
#